data_90610b61df2a50f45c531ae3e29a4eef
#
_entry.id   90610b61df2a50f45c531ae3e29a4eef
#
_cell.length_a   1.000
_cell.length_b   1.000
_cell.length_c   1.000
_cell.angle_alpha   90.00
_cell.angle_beta   90.00
_cell.angle_gamma   90.00
#
_symmetry.space_group_name_H-M   'P 1'
#
loop_
_entity.id
_entity.type
_entity.pdbx_description
1 polymer ?
#
loop_
_entity_poly.entity_id
_entity_poly.type
_entity_poly.pdbx_seq_one_letter_code
_entity_poly.pdbx_strand_id
1 'polypeptide(L)'
;SEDEEKLLTLASVYSPLSDDYKPSLENYNGIKYDSTLEEPLSALISAAKEDGVTIKVTGGYISKNEQDKLFKSEVERLMQEKDYSQVKAETEAEKSIPKGNHYDRQTGLSITLSTDDNYAWLEANAYKYGFIQRYTKSGEEETKVKADNSLFRYVGIENAKKIRILGMTLDEYVDYVNSR
;
A
#
# COMPACT_ATOMS: atom_id res chain seq x y z
N SER A 1 -21.95 -1.62 1.83
CA SER A 1 -21.96 -2.77 0.91
C SER A 1 -20.69 -3.58 1.04
N GLU A 2 -20.69 -4.80 0.53
CA GLU A 2 -19.49 -5.66 0.52
C GLU A 2 -18.34 -5.00 -0.24
N ASP A 3 -18.63 -4.30 -1.32
CA ASP A 3 -17.63 -3.59 -2.13
C ASP A 3 -16.99 -2.44 -1.35
N GLU A 4 -17.77 -1.71 -0.57
CA GLU A 4 -17.26 -0.63 0.28
C GLU A 4 -16.36 -1.16 1.38
N GLU A 5 -16.76 -2.28 2.02
CA GLU A 5 -15.94 -2.93 3.05
C GLU A 5 -14.61 -3.41 2.48
N LYS A 6 -14.63 -3.98 1.27
CA LYS A 6 -13.43 -4.44 0.58
C LYS A 6 -12.43 -3.29 0.36
N LEU A 7 -12.92 -2.14 -0.08
CA LEU A 7 -12.09 -0.98 -0.36
C LEU A 7 -11.35 -0.45 0.87
N LEU A 8 -11.86 -0.72 2.06
CA LEU A 8 -11.28 -0.28 3.33
C LEU A 8 -10.56 -1.40 4.10
N THR A 9 -10.29 -2.53 3.45
CA THR A 9 -9.54 -3.64 4.05
C THR A 9 -8.17 -3.18 4.51
N LEU A 10 -7.82 -3.50 5.75
CA LEU A 10 -6.49 -3.19 6.31
C LEU A 10 -5.59 -4.42 6.36
N ALA A 11 -4.32 -4.19 6.12
CA ALA A 11 -3.24 -5.11 6.44
C ALA A 11 -2.18 -4.28 7.15
N SER A 12 -2.08 -4.41 8.46
CA SER A 12 -1.16 -3.62 9.28
C SER A 12 -0.71 -4.44 10.51
N VAL A 13 0.27 -3.91 11.22
CA VAL A 13 0.76 -4.55 12.46
C VAL A 13 -0.34 -4.62 13.54
N TYR A 14 -1.24 -3.63 13.56
CA TYR A 14 -2.34 -3.58 14.54
C TYR A 14 -3.60 -4.32 14.08
N SER A 15 -3.75 -4.49 12.77
CA SER A 15 -4.90 -5.14 12.17
C SER A 15 -4.41 -6.04 11.03
N PRO A 16 -3.79 -7.17 11.38
CA PRO A 16 -3.28 -8.10 10.37
C PRO A 16 -4.40 -8.63 9.48
N LEU A 17 -4.10 -8.81 8.22
CA LEU A 17 -5.03 -9.40 7.27
C LEU A 17 -5.28 -10.86 7.65
N SER A 18 -6.53 -11.31 7.57
CA SER A 18 -6.88 -12.70 7.82
C SER A 18 -6.21 -13.64 6.79
N ASP A 19 -5.77 -14.82 7.23
CA ASP A 19 -5.25 -15.85 6.35
C ASP A 19 -6.30 -16.35 5.35
N ASP A 20 -7.59 -16.16 5.66
CA ASP A 20 -8.71 -16.53 4.79
C ASP A 20 -9.03 -15.47 3.73
N TYR A 21 -8.40 -14.29 3.82
CA TYR A 21 -8.61 -13.24 2.84
C TYR A 21 -8.08 -13.64 1.48
N LYS A 22 -8.91 -13.45 0.45
CA LYS A 22 -8.54 -13.76 -0.94
C LYS A 22 -8.90 -12.60 -1.85
N PRO A 23 -7.90 -11.89 -2.41
CA PRO A 23 -8.18 -10.87 -3.41
C PRO A 23 -8.62 -11.50 -4.73
N SER A 24 -9.37 -10.74 -5.53
CA SER A 24 -9.79 -11.16 -6.88
C SER A 24 -8.71 -10.77 -7.88
N LEU A 25 -7.61 -11.52 -7.89
CA LEU A 25 -6.42 -11.18 -8.68
C LEU A 25 -6.59 -11.49 -10.16
N GLU A 26 -6.09 -10.56 -10.98
CA GLU A 26 -5.86 -10.76 -12.42
C GLU A 26 -4.38 -10.50 -12.72
N ASN A 27 -3.89 -11.10 -13.79
CA ASN A 27 -2.50 -10.91 -14.22
C ASN A 27 -2.45 -9.88 -15.35
N TYR A 28 -1.70 -8.80 -15.11
CA TYR A 28 -1.51 -7.71 -16.07
C TYR A 28 -0.01 -7.64 -16.43
N ASN A 29 0.36 -8.34 -17.50
CA ASN A 29 1.76 -8.39 -17.96
C ASN A 29 2.76 -8.86 -16.88
N GLY A 30 2.36 -9.89 -16.11
CA GLY A 30 3.22 -10.47 -15.07
C GLY A 30 3.06 -9.85 -13.70
N ILE A 31 2.31 -8.77 -13.57
CA ILE A 31 2.00 -8.12 -12.30
C ILE A 31 0.55 -8.41 -11.93
N LYS A 32 0.32 -8.87 -10.71
CA LYS A 32 -1.03 -9.23 -10.26
C LYS A 32 -1.58 -8.18 -9.32
N TYR A 33 -2.84 -7.81 -9.53
CA TYR A 33 -3.60 -6.98 -8.60
C TYR A 33 -5.09 -7.24 -8.76
N ASP A 34 -5.87 -6.73 -7.84
CA ASP A 34 -7.32 -6.92 -7.85
C ASP A 34 -7.93 -6.26 -9.09
N SER A 35 -8.87 -6.96 -9.72
CA SER A 35 -9.51 -6.49 -10.96
C SER A 35 -10.23 -5.14 -10.81
N THR A 36 -10.60 -4.76 -9.58
CA THR A 36 -11.21 -3.45 -9.33
C THR A 36 -10.29 -2.28 -9.66
N LEU A 37 -8.97 -2.52 -9.71
CA LEU A 37 -7.99 -1.47 -10.03
C LEU A 37 -7.87 -1.20 -11.53
N GLU A 38 -8.35 -2.09 -12.40
CA GLU A 38 -8.11 -2.01 -13.84
C GLU A 38 -8.54 -0.68 -14.45
N GLU A 39 -9.80 -0.31 -14.29
CA GLU A 39 -10.33 0.94 -14.85
C GLU A 39 -9.75 2.20 -14.20
N PRO A 40 -9.75 2.32 -12.85
CA PRO A 40 -9.18 3.51 -12.23
C PRO A 40 -7.69 3.70 -12.50
N LEU A 41 -6.93 2.61 -12.60
CA LEU A 41 -5.50 2.68 -12.90
C LEU A 41 -5.26 3.13 -14.33
N SER A 42 -6.04 2.62 -15.28
CA SER A 42 -5.98 3.05 -16.68
C SER A 42 -6.28 4.56 -16.79
N ALA A 43 -7.31 5.02 -16.10
CA ALA A 43 -7.68 6.44 -16.06
C ALA A 43 -6.57 7.32 -15.46
N LEU A 44 -5.96 6.85 -14.37
CA LEU A 44 -4.84 7.55 -13.72
C LEU A 44 -3.65 7.72 -14.66
N ILE A 45 -3.22 6.63 -15.29
CA ILE A 45 -2.07 6.62 -16.20
C ILE A 45 -2.33 7.52 -17.42
N SER A 46 -3.54 7.44 -17.99
CA SER A 46 -3.93 8.25 -19.14
C SER A 46 -3.95 9.74 -18.82
N ALA A 47 -4.50 10.11 -17.67
CA ALA A 47 -4.56 11.50 -17.23
C ALA A 47 -3.15 12.08 -17.00
N ALA A 48 -2.26 11.30 -16.37
CA ALA A 48 -0.86 11.70 -16.18
C ALA A 48 -0.17 11.94 -17.52
N LYS A 49 -0.39 11.06 -18.48
CA LYS A 49 0.19 11.16 -19.82
C LYS A 49 -0.27 12.42 -20.53
N GLU A 50 -1.54 12.79 -20.43
CA GLU A 50 -2.06 14.03 -20.99
C GLU A 50 -1.36 15.26 -20.39
N ASP A 51 -0.95 15.19 -19.15
CA ASP A 51 -0.20 16.25 -18.47
C ASP A 51 1.33 16.12 -18.64
N GLY A 52 1.77 15.20 -19.49
CA GLY A 52 3.19 15.02 -19.81
C GLY A 52 3.97 14.16 -18.83
N VAL A 53 3.30 13.41 -17.97
CA VAL A 53 3.94 12.54 -16.96
C VAL A 53 3.75 11.08 -17.33
N THR A 54 4.85 10.33 -17.34
CA THR A 54 4.83 8.88 -17.60
C THR A 54 4.82 8.11 -16.29
N ILE A 55 3.80 7.29 -16.10
CA ILE A 55 3.65 6.41 -14.94
C ILE A 55 3.66 4.97 -15.41
N LYS A 56 4.42 4.13 -14.71
CA LYS A 56 4.49 2.69 -15.00
C LYS A 56 4.18 1.89 -13.73
N VAL A 57 3.45 0.79 -13.89
CA VAL A 57 3.23 -0.17 -12.81
C VAL A 57 4.43 -1.10 -12.75
N THR A 58 5.10 -1.15 -11.61
CA THR A 58 6.31 -1.96 -11.42
C THR A 58 6.12 -3.09 -10.41
N GLY A 59 5.03 -3.11 -9.66
CA GLY A 59 4.73 -4.16 -8.71
C GLY A 59 3.25 -4.15 -8.32
N GLY A 60 2.82 -5.25 -7.71
CA GLY A 60 1.45 -5.41 -7.27
C GLY A 60 1.37 -6.34 -6.07
N TYR A 61 0.46 -7.30 -6.13
CA TYR A 61 0.26 -8.27 -5.08
C TYR A 61 1.52 -9.08 -4.82
N ILE A 62 1.79 -9.31 -3.54
CA ILE A 62 2.79 -10.25 -3.06
C ILE A 62 2.11 -11.11 -1.99
N SER A 63 2.33 -12.43 -2.03
CA SER A 63 1.69 -13.35 -1.09
C SER A 63 2.24 -13.18 0.32
N LYS A 64 1.45 -13.62 1.31
CA LYS A 64 1.90 -13.67 2.71
C LYS A 64 3.23 -14.41 2.84
N ASN A 65 3.34 -15.58 2.22
CA ASN A 65 4.54 -16.41 2.33
C ASN A 65 5.77 -15.74 1.72
N GLU A 66 5.62 -15.09 0.58
CA GLU A 66 6.71 -14.33 -0.04
C GLU A 66 7.13 -13.15 0.84
N GLN A 67 6.16 -12.44 1.40
CA GLN A 67 6.44 -11.33 2.32
C GLN A 67 7.15 -11.82 3.59
N ASP A 68 6.72 -12.94 4.15
CA ASP A 68 7.38 -13.54 5.33
C ASP A 68 8.85 -13.89 5.05
N LYS A 69 9.15 -14.38 3.86
CA LYS A 69 10.54 -14.65 3.45
C LYS A 69 11.38 -13.38 3.41
N LEU A 70 10.82 -12.32 2.85
CA LEU A 70 11.51 -11.01 2.79
C LEU A 70 11.74 -10.46 4.20
N PHE A 71 10.75 -10.56 5.07
CA PHE A 71 10.88 -10.14 6.47
C PHE A 71 11.99 -10.91 7.19
N LYS A 72 12.01 -12.23 7.07
CA LYS A 72 13.05 -13.07 7.69
C LYS A 72 14.43 -12.72 7.19
N SER A 73 14.58 -12.49 5.89
CA SER A 73 15.87 -12.09 5.30
C SER A 73 16.35 -10.76 5.86
N GLU A 74 15.44 -9.79 6.06
CA GLU A 74 15.78 -8.50 6.66
C GLU A 74 16.19 -8.65 8.13
N VAL A 75 15.49 -9.48 8.88
CA VAL A 75 15.85 -9.78 10.28
C VAL A 75 17.26 -10.34 10.35
N GLU A 76 17.57 -11.34 9.53
CA GLU A 76 18.90 -11.95 9.48
C GLU A 76 19.98 -10.93 9.10
N ARG A 77 19.70 -10.07 8.13
CA ARG A 77 20.62 -9.02 7.71
C ARG A 77 20.92 -8.06 8.86
N LEU A 78 19.91 -7.61 9.58
CA LEU A 78 20.07 -6.70 10.72
C LEU A 78 20.85 -7.34 11.87
N MET A 79 20.63 -8.63 12.11
CA MET A 79 21.38 -9.36 13.13
C MET A 79 22.86 -9.48 12.77
N GLN A 80 23.16 -9.75 11.51
CA GLN A 80 24.52 -9.95 11.03
C GLN A 80 25.29 -8.63 10.83
N GLU A 81 24.65 -7.64 10.19
CA GLU A 81 25.33 -6.39 9.82
C GLU A 81 25.30 -5.33 10.93
N LYS A 82 24.23 -5.32 11.75
CA LYS A 82 24.02 -4.32 12.81
C LYS A 82 24.24 -4.88 14.21
N ASP A 83 24.50 -6.17 14.31
CA ASP A 83 24.67 -6.86 15.60
C ASP A 83 23.44 -6.69 16.52
N TYR A 84 22.24 -6.62 15.94
CA TYR A 84 21.01 -6.52 16.70
C TYR A 84 20.63 -7.88 17.31
N SER A 85 20.00 -7.84 18.50
CA SER A 85 19.30 -9.02 19.02
C SER A 85 18.15 -9.38 18.06
N GLN A 86 17.65 -10.59 18.14
CA GLN A 86 16.52 -11.01 17.30
C GLN A 86 15.29 -10.12 17.53
N VAL A 87 14.97 -9.80 18.79
CA VAL A 87 13.82 -8.94 19.12
C VAL A 87 13.96 -7.55 18.48
N LYS A 88 15.15 -6.95 18.60
CA LYS A 88 15.41 -5.64 17.99
C LYS A 88 15.35 -5.71 16.47
N ALA A 89 15.94 -6.74 15.88
CA ALA A 89 15.95 -6.94 14.42
C ALA A 89 14.52 -7.10 13.89
N GLU A 90 13.68 -7.89 14.57
CA GLU A 90 12.27 -8.07 14.18
C GLU A 90 11.49 -6.75 14.26
N THR A 91 11.70 -5.97 15.32
CA THR A 91 11.05 -4.67 15.51
C THR A 91 11.45 -3.69 14.41
N GLU A 92 12.74 -3.62 14.10
CA GLU A 92 13.22 -2.71 13.04
C GLU A 92 12.84 -3.18 11.64
N ALA A 93 12.84 -4.48 11.39
CA ALA A 93 12.45 -5.03 10.10
C ALA A 93 10.98 -4.71 9.77
N GLU A 94 10.07 -4.77 10.74
CA GLU A 94 8.65 -4.42 10.54
C GLU A 94 8.48 -3.02 9.96
N LYS A 95 9.39 -2.10 10.23
CA LYS A 95 9.29 -0.71 9.76
C LYS A 95 9.60 -0.57 8.27
N SER A 96 10.41 -1.44 7.71
CA SER A 96 10.85 -1.36 6.31
C SER A 96 10.34 -2.52 5.46
N ILE A 97 10.28 -3.73 6.03
CA ILE A 97 9.81 -4.94 5.36
C ILE A 97 8.87 -5.66 6.33
N PRO A 98 7.59 -5.24 6.40
CA PRO A 98 6.65 -5.85 7.34
C PRO A 98 6.47 -7.34 7.11
N LYS A 99 6.00 -8.04 8.13
CA LYS A 99 5.61 -9.44 8.02
C LYS A 99 4.46 -9.61 7.03
N GLY A 100 4.30 -10.83 6.53
CA GLY A 100 3.13 -11.20 5.74
C GLY A 100 1.85 -10.89 6.48
N ASN A 101 0.86 -10.39 5.76
CA ASN A 101 -0.43 -9.91 6.27
C ASN A 101 -0.37 -8.62 7.11
N HIS A 102 0.83 -8.08 7.38
CA HIS A 102 1.00 -6.76 7.95
C HIS A 102 1.20 -5.68 6.87
N TYR A 103 1.39 -6.09 5.62
CA TYR A 103 1.78 -5.20 4.54
C TYR A 103 0.66 -5.06 3.50
N ASP A 104 0.44 -3.85 3.06
CA ASP A 104 -0.70 -3.50 2.20
C ASP A 104 -0.75 -4.27 0.88
N ARG A 105 0.41 -4.70 0.36
CA ARG A 105 0.46 -5.43 -0.91
C ARG A 105 -0.23 -6.80 -0.84
N GLN A 106 -0.46 -7.37 0.35
CA GLN A 106 -1.23 -8.61 0.50
C GLN A 106 -2.72 -8.41 0.26
N THR A 107 -3.22 -7.17 0.26
CA THR A 107 -4.64 -6.92 -0.03
C THR A 107 -5.00 -7.09 -1.49
N GLY A 108 -4.03 -7.01 -2.38
CA GLY A 108 -4.27 -6.96 -3.83
C GLY A 108 -4.76 -5.61 -4.32
N LEU A 109 -4.96 -4.64 -3.41
CA LEU A 109 -5.49 -3.31 -3.72
C LEU A 109 -4.40 -2.24 -3.82
N SER A 110 -3.15 -2.64 -3.68
CA SER A 110 -1.97 -1.76 -3.78
C SER A 110 -1.12 -2.09 -4.97
N ILE A 111 -0.50 -1.08 -5.53
CA ILE A 111 0.43 -1.18 -6.65
C ILE A 111 1.64 -0.31 -6.39
N THR A 112 2.77 -0.72 -6.92
CA THR A 112 3.98 0.09 -6.95
C THR A 112 4.06 0.79 -8.28
N LEU A 113 4.24 2.12 -8.24
CA LEU A 113 4.33 2.96 -9.43
C LEU A 113 5.71 3.60 -9.54
N SER A 114 6.23 3.70 -10.76
CA SER A 114 7.37 4.55 -11.08
C SER A 114 6.90 5.74 -11.90
N THR A 115 7.59 6.86 -11.80
CA THR A 115 7.24 8.09 -12.50
C THR A 115 8.50 8.85 -12.88
N ASP A 116 8.40 9.69 -13.90
CA ASP A 116 9.50 10.51 -14.40
C ASP A 116 9.54 11.92 -13.81
N ASP A 117 8.63 12.26 -12.87
CA ASP A 117 8.54 13.58 -12.25
C ASP A 117 8.72 13.56 -10.71
N ASN A 118 9.32 12.49 -10.18
CA ASN A 118 9.52 12.31 -8.74
C ASN A 118 8.20 12.37 -7.94
N TYR A 119 7.14 11.74 -8.47
CA TYR A 119 5.81 11.58 -7.85
C TYR A 119 5.02 12.88 -7.65
N ALA A 120 5.45 14.01 -8.21
CA ALA A 120 4.77 15.29 -8.03
C ALA A 120 3.33 15.29 -8.56
N TRP A 121 3.14 14.74 -9.76
CA TRP A 121 1.80 14.66 -10.36
C TRP A 121 0.88 13.74 -9.54
N LEU A 122 1.41 12.60 -9.10
CA LEU A 122 0.64 11.64 -8.29
C LEU A 122 0.23 12.25 -6.94
N GLU A 123 1.13 12.96 -6.27
CA GLU A 123 0.80 13.64 -5.02
C GLU A 123 -0.36 14.62 -5.19
N ALA A 124 -0.41 15.32 -6.32
CA ALA A 124 -1.43 16.32 -6.59
C ALA A 124 -2.75 15.72 -7.10
N ASN A 125 -2.72 14.56 -7.77
CA ASN A 125 -3.85 14.10 -8.56
C ASN A 125 -4.37 12.67 -8.26
N ALA A 126 -3.59 11.82 -7.61
CA ALA A 126 -3.96 10.41 -7.43
C ALA A 126 -5.32 10.23 -6.77
N TYR A 127 -5.67 11.07 -5.80
CA TYR A 127 -6.96 11.00 -5.08
C TYR A 127 -8.16 11.14 -6.02
N LYS A 128 -8.03 11.89 -7.11
CA LYS A 128 -9.10 12.09 -8.10
C LYS A 128 -9.51 10.77 -8.78
N TYR A 129 -8.60 9.81 -8.76
CA TYR A 129 -8.78 8.49 -9.38
C TYR A 129 -8.96 7.37 -8.35
N GLY A 130 -9.09 7.73 -7.07
CA GLY A 130 -9.35 6.79 -6.01
C GLY A 130 -8.11 6.19 -5.35
N PHE A 131 -6.93 6.75 -5.62
CA PHE A 131 -5.67 6.26 -5.07
C PHE A 131 -5.11 7.19 -4.00
N ILE A 132 -4.48 6.60 -2.99
CA ILE A 132 -3.74 7.32 -1.95
C ILE A 132 -2.32 6.74 -1.87
N GLN A 133 -1.37 7.55 -1.45
CA GLN A 133 -0.06 7.07 -1.03
C GLN A 133 -0.28 6.31 0.29
N ARG A 134 0.05 5.02 0.31
CA ARG A 134 -0.28 4.19 1.48
C ARG A 134 0.54 4.54 2.70
N TYR A 135 1.84 4.74 2.53
CA TYR A 135 2.78 5.00 3.63
C TYR A 135 3.45 6.34 3.44
N THR A 136 3.02 7.32 4.25
CA THR A 136 3.50 8.70 4.18
C THR A 136 4.47 8.99 5.32
N LYS A 137 5.28 10.04 5.16
CA LYS A 137 6.21 10.48 6.21
C LYS A 137 5.45 10.88 7.48
N SER A 138 4.38 11.64 7.33
CA SER A 138 3.55 12.08 8.47
C SER A 138 2.78 10.93 9.12
N GLY A 139 2.59 9.81 8.43
CA GLY A 139 1.85 8.65 8.93
C GLY A 139 2.70 7.56 9.56
N GLU A 140 4.02 7.72 9.63
CA GLU A 140 4.92 6.65 10.11
C GLU A 140 4.61 6.18 11.53
N GLU A 141 4.16 7.05 12.41
CA GLU A 141 3.81 6.66 13.79
C GLU A 141 2.56 5.79 13.84
N GLU A 142 1.55 6.10 13.03
CA GLU A 142 0.29 5.34 13.00
C GLU A 142 0.44 4.00 12.30
N THR A 143 1.15 3.98 11.18
CA THR A 143 1.30 2.77 10.36
C THR A 143 2.41 1.84 10.86
N LYS A 144 3.42 2.41 11.55
CA LYS A 144 4.66 1.74 11.95
C LYS A 144 5.51 1.30 10.75
N VAL A 145 5.24 1.85 9.57
CA VAL A 145 5.98 1.60 8.33
C VAL A 145 6.60 2.89 7.83
N LYS A 146 7.85 2.84 7.43
CA LYS A 146 8.55 3.99 6.84
C LYS A 146 7.88 4.44 5.55
N ALA A 147 7.92 5.74 5.30
CA ALA A 147 7.36 6.34 4.09
C ALA A 147 7.89 5.67 2.82
N ASP A 148 6.99 5.45 1.87
CA ASP A 148 7.29 4.90 0.56
C ASP A 148 6.49 5.66 -0.50
N ASN A 149 7.16 6.49 -1.27
CA ASN A 149 6.52 7.32 -2.29
C ASN A 149 5.93 6.49 -3.44
N SER A 150 6.37 5.25 -3.61
CA SER A 150 6.01 4.43 -4.76
C SER A 150 4.76 3.57 -4.57
N LEU A 151 4.33 3.34 -3.34
CA LEU A 151 3.21 2.43 -3.07
C LEU A 151 1.89 3.20 -2.95
N PHE A 152 0.98 2.90 -3.87
CA PHE A 152 -0.34 3.52 -3.94
C PHE A 152 -1.43 2.49 -3.69
N ARG A 153 -2.41 2.87 -2.87
CA ARG A 153 -3.54 2.03 -2.51
C ARG A 153 -4.82 2.58 -3.11
N TYR A 154 -5.58 1.68 -3.75
CA TYR A 154 -6.91 2.02 -4.23
C TYR A 154 -7.94 1.91 -3.10
N VAL A 155 -8.69 2.97 -2.87
CA VAL A 155 -9.75 3.03 -1.85
C VAL A 155 -11.07 3.54 -2.42
N GLY A 156 -11.10 3.85 -3.71
CA GLY A 156 -12.24 4.49 -4.36
C GLY A 156 -12.18 6.02 -4.25
N ILE A 157 -12.84 6.70 -5.16
CA ILE A 157 -12.75 8.16 -5.31
C ILE A 157 -13.24 8.88 -4.05
N GLU A 158 -14.40 8.48 -3.53
CA GLU A 158 -15.00 9.15 -2.38
C GLU A 158 -14.13 9.03 -1.12
N ASN A 159 -13.62 7.83 -0.84
CA ASN A 159 -12.73 7.61 0.30
C ASN A 159 -11.41 8.36 0.13
N ALA A 160 -10.84 8.36 -1.08
CA ALA A 160 -9.58 9.05 -1.34
C ALA A 160 -9.70 10.55 -1.10
N LYS A 161 -10.79 11.17 -1.55
CA LYS A 161 -11.07 12.58 -1.32
C LYS A 161 -11.19 12.90 0.17
N LYS A 162 -11.93 12.09 0.92
CA LYS A 162 -12.12 12.27 2.37
C LYS A 162 -10.80 12.12 3.14
N ILE A 163 -10.03 11.08 2.80
CA ILE A 163 -8.71 10.85 3.41
C ILE A 163 -7.80 12.06 3.21
N ARG A 164 -7.79 12.61 1.98
CA ARG A 164 -7.00 13.80 1.66
C ARG A 164 -7.46 15.03 2.45
N ILE A 165 -8.76 15.30 2.48
CA ILE A 165 -9.32 16.46 3.19
C ILE A 165 -9.05 16.36 4.69
N LEU A 166 -9.20 15.16 5.27
CA LEU A 166 -8.99 14.94 6.70
C LEU A 166 -7.51 14.83 7.08
N GLY A 167 -6.63 14.64 6.10
CA GLY A 167 -5.20 14.49 6.34
C GLY A 167 -4.87 13.22 7.14
N MET A 168 -5.63 12.15 6.93
CA MET A 168 -5.50 10.89 7.65
C MET A 168 -4.69 9.86 6.87
N THR A 169 -4.11 8.90 7.59
CA THR A 169 -3.67 7.63 7.00
C THR A 169 -4.92 6.79 6.72
N LEU A 170 -4.79 5.73 5.92
CA LEU A 170 -5.87 4.77 5.74
C LEU A 170 -6.27 4.15 7.08
N ASP A 171 -5.29 3.84 7.93
CA ASP A 171 -5.48 3.27 9.26
C ASP A 171 -6.37 4.16 10.13
N GLU A 172 -6.05 5.44 10.20
CA GLU A 172 -6.85 6.43 10.93
C GLU A 172 -8.25 6.58 10.33
N TYR A 173 -8.34 6.58 9.02
CA TYR A 173 -9.63 6.73 8.32
C TYR A 173 -10.56 5.55 8.58
N VAL A 174 -10.05 4.33 8.56
CA VAL A 174 -10.84 3.14 8.86
C VAL A 174 -11.37 3.19 10.30
N ASP A 175 -10.54 3.58 11.26
CA ASP A 175 -10.98 3.78 12.64
C ASP A 175 -12.05 4.85 12.73
N TYR A 176 -11.88 5.96 12.04
CA TYR A 176 -12.85 7.07 11.98
C TYR A 176 -14.20 6.59 11.44
N VAL A 177 -14.19 5.84 10.33
CA VAL A 177 -15.42 5.32 9.71
C VAL A 177 -16.12 4.33 10.65
N ASN A 178 -15.38 3.46 11.30
CA ASN A 178 -15.92 2.42 12.17
C ASN A 178 -16.43 2.95 13.52
N SER A 179 -15.99 4.13 13.94
CA SER A 179 -16.39 4.75 15.20
C SER A 179 -17.65 5.61 15.08
N ARG A 180 -18.22 5.74 13.89
CA ARG A 180 -19.37 6.60 13.61
C ARG A 180 -20.68 5.86 13.68
#